data_744b3892f35e1f7a3d3a6e5501ba9d14
#
_entry.id   744b3892f35e1f7a3d3a6e5501ba9d14
#
_cell.length_a   1.000
_cell.length_b   1.000
_cell.length_c   1.000
_cell.angle_alpha   90.00
_cell.angle_beta   90.00
_cell.angle_gamma   90.00
#
_symmetry.space_group_name_H-M   'P 1'
#
loop_
_entity.id
_entity.type
_entity.pdbx_description
1 polymer ?
#
loop_
_entity_poly.entity_id
_entity_poly.type
_entity_poly.pdbx_seq_one_letter_code
_entity_poly.pdbx_strand_id
1 'polypeptide(L)'
;MTKKKIVIIAGAVILILAVAGLMIPRILGGNKDEIVAEVPPAVTVVKPETRNIQLSSELIGTIEPDSIVYVTPLGSGEITNTGVQTGDMVSAGQLLCVIDTKQVESAKITAETARVSYEDAKKNLDRMTVLYQAGDVAEADYQSLVDKVQLAKLQYDNAKIGYNIQLESSQVTAPISGRVESFNVKVHDMVSPSTVLCVISGEGGKAVTFYVPERIVNGLKTGDSIKLEKNGTDRSAAITEVSTMIDQASGLFKVKASIPDGDTLATGTSVKLYVISQKADNVITVPVDSVYYQGGNPFIYTYVDGKLKKNAVKVGLADNSFMEIKEGIQVGDQVVATWTSELYDGSVVTLSDAGNKENQTAQETAPETKTETEGTTLESSVAAQ
;
A
#
# COMPACT_ATOMS: atom_id res chain seq x y z
N MET A 1 2.57 -67.26 -93.23
CA MET A 1 2.04 -66.32 -92.20
C MET A 1 0.93 -65.52 -92.83
N THR A 2 -0.27 -65.68 -92.30
CA THR A 2 -1.52 -65.26 -92.94
C THR A 2 -1.68 -63.73 -92.90
N LYS A 3 -2.14 -63.19 -94.03
CA LYS A 3 -2.34 -61.68 -94.23
C LYS A 3 -3.10 -60.99 -93.09
N LYS A 4 -3.85 -61.68 -92.25
CA LYS A 4 -4.56 -61.20 -91.05
C LYS A 4 -3.65 -60.78 -89.87
N LYS A 5 -2.46 -61.40 -89.73
CA LYS A 5 -1.50 -61.02 -88.68
C LYS A 5 -0.75 -59.74 -88.97
N ILE A 6 -0.54 -59.46 -90.26
CA ILE A 6 0.17 -58.24 -90.73
C ILE A 6 -0.75 -57.01 -90.52
N VAL A 7 -2.05 -57.09 -90.70
CA VAL A 7 -2.99 -55.99 -90.52
C VAL A 7 -3.17 -55.68 -89.05
N ILE A 8 -3.12 -56.66 -88.18
CA ILE A 8 -3.22 -56.45 -86.73
C ILE A 8 -1.94 -55.77 -86.19
N ILE A 9 -0.77 -56.15 -86.67
CA ILE A 9 0.50 -55.55 -86.28
C ILE A 9 0.60 -54.11 -86.84
N ALA A 10 0.16 -53.84 -88.05
CA ALA A 10 0.13 -52.48 -88.63
C ALA A 10 -0.87 -51.61 -87.89
N GLY A 11 -2.04 -52.08 -87.40
CA GLY A 11 -3.01 -51.34 -86.59
C GLY A 11 -2.49 -51.05 -85.21
N ALA A 12 -1.75 -51.96 -84.59
CA ALA A 12 -1.14 -51.76 -83.26
C ALA A 12 -0.01 -50.73 -83.30
N VAL A 13 0.79 -50.71 -84.38
CA VAL A 13 1.86 -49.70 -84.60
C VAL A 13 1.29 -48.31 -84.83
N ILE A 14 0.17 -48.20 -85.59
CA ILE A 14 -0.49 -46.91 -85.81
C ILE A 14 -1.13 -46.41 -84.56
N LEU A 15 -1.68 -47.28 -83.72
CA LEU A 15 -2.25 -46.90 -82.45
C LEU A 15 -1.19 -46.43 -81.39
N ILE A 16 -0.01 -47.11 -81.42
CA ILE A 16 1.13 -46.73 -80.56
C ILE A 16 1.72 -45.38 -81.00
N LEU A 17 1.81 -45.13 -82.29
CA LEU A 17 2.26 -43.87 -82.83
C LEU A 17 1.29 -42.71 -82.60
N ALA A 18 -0.06 -43.00 -82.62
CA ALA A 18 -1.07 -42.01 -82.29
C ALA A 18 -1.06 -41.67 -80.76
N VAL A 19 -0.87 -42.65 -79.88
CA VAL A 19 -0.76 -42.47 -78.44
C VAL A 19 0.59 -41.73 -78.09
N ALA A 20 1.68 -42.06 -78.77
CA ALA A 20 2.93 -41.42 -78.59
C ALA A 20 2.88 -39.93 -79.08
N GLY A 21 2.21 -39.65 -80.22
CA GLY A 21 2.01 -38.30 -80.74
C GLY A 21 1.12 -37.42 -79.86
N LEU A 22 0.22 -38.00 -79.09
CA LEU A 22 -0.62 -37.27 -78.10
C LEU A 22 0.08 -37.06 -76.74
N MET A 23 1.06 -37.91 -76.41
CA MET A 23 1.78 -37.80 -75.11
C MET A 23 3.05 -36.93 -75.21
N ILE A 24 3.70 -36.84 -76.35
CA ILE A 24 4.98 -36.11 -76.55
C ILE A 24 4.84 -34.60 -76.29
N PRO A 25 3.77 -33.88 -76.70
CA PRO A 25 3.66 -32.45 -76.36
C PRO A 25 3.38 -32.19 -74.91
N ARG A 26 2.98 -33.20 -74.12
CA ARG A 26 2.67 -33.08 -72.67
C ARG A 26 3.92 -33.29 -71.81
N ILE A 27 4.96 -33.94 -72.32
CA ILE A 27 6.21 -34.21 -71.62
C ILE A 27 7.26 -33.14 -71.95
N LEU A 28 7.16 -32.44 -73.09
CA LEU A 28 8.06 -31.32 -73.43
C LEU A 28 7.49 -29.93 -73.22
N GLY A 29 6.26 -29.81 -72.70
CA GLY A 29 5.74 -28.59 -72.12
C GLY A 29 6.42 -28.39 -70.79
N GLY A 30 7.62 -27.89 -70.77
CA GLY A 30 8.32 -27.47 -69.58
C GLY A 30 7.39 -26.54 -68.78
N ASN A 31 7.10 -26.92 -67.55
CA ASN A 31 6.67 -25.94 -66.56
C ASN A 31 7.61 -24.78 -66.66
N LYS A 32 7.18 -23.65 -67.19
CA LYS A 32 7.72 -22.38 -66.75
C LYS A 32 7.37 -22.36 -65.27
N ASP A 33 8.36 -22.67 -64.44
CA ASP A 33 8.33 -22.23 -63.07
C ASP A 33 8.14 -20.71 -63.16
N GLU A 34 6.88 -20.30 -62.97
CA GLU A 34 6.56 -18.94 -62.66
C GLU A 34 7.27 -18.74 -61.31
N ILE A 35 8.42 -18.08 -61.37
CA ILE A 35 9.09 -17.58 -60.17
C ILE A 35 8.07 -16.60 -59.60
N VAL A 36 7.20 -17.15 -58.70
CA VAL A 36 6.41 -16.29 -57.78
C VAL A 36 7.48 -15.51 -57.04
N ALA A 37 7.69 -14.28 -57.43
CA ALA A 37 8.56 -13.37 -56.70
C ALA A 37 8.01 -13.37 -55.27
N GLU A 38 8.72 -14.06 -54.37
CA GLU A 38 8.38 -14.13 -52.94
C GLU A 38 8.38 -12.68 -52.45
N VAL A 39 7.19 -12.12 -52.24
CA VAL A 39 7.05 -10.75 -51.77
C VAL A 39 7.66 -10.71 -50.37
N PRO A 40 8.74 -9.94 -50.17
CA PRO A 40 9.39 -9.90 -48.85
C PRO A 40 8.35 -9.59 -47.77
N PRO A 41 8.34 -10.31 -46.64
CA PRO A 41 7.38 -10.07 -45.57
C PRO A 41 7.52 -8.62 -45.06
N ALA A 42 6.35 -7.98 -44.88
CA ALA A 42 6.31 -6.62 -44.33
C ALA A 42 6.41 -6.67 -42.79
N VAL A 43 7.34 -5.92 -42.23
CA VAL A 43 7.59 -5.84 -40.81
C VAL A 43 7.43 -4.41 -40.28
N THR A 44 6.92 -4.29 -39.10
CA THR A 44 6.90 -3.02 -38.34
C THR A 44 8.14 -2.94 -37.46
N VAL A 45 8.80 -1.80 -37.47
CA VAL A 45 9.97 -1.54 -36.65
C VAL A 45 9.64 -0.49 -35.59
N VAL A 46 10.19 -0.68 -34.40
CA VAL A 46 10.12 0.27 -33.29
C VAL A 46 11.55 0.62 -32.85
N LYS A 47 11.73 1.83 -32.35
CA LYS A 47 13.01 2.22 -31.76
C LYS A 47 12.97 1.92 -30.28
N PRO A 48 14.04 1.31 -29.71
CA PRO A 48 14.17 1.17 -28.27
C PRO A 48 14.10 2.53 -27.59
N GLU A 49 13.32 2.62 -26.53
CA GLU A 49 13.15 3.83 -25.73
C GLU A 49 13.66 3.59 -24.32
N THR A 50 14.18 4.66 -23.72
CA THR A 50 14.56 4.61 -22.32
C THR A 50 13.34 4.94 -21.45
N ARG A 51 12.94 3.99 -20.58
CA ARG A 51 11.76 4.11 -19.71
C ARG A 51 12.05 3.59 -18.31
N ASN A 52 11.14 3.92 -17.40
CA ASN A 52 11.09 3.28 -16.10
C ASN A 52 10.09 2.13 -16.16
N ILE A 53 10.50 0.93 -15.75
CA ILE A 53 9.62 -0.24 -15.61
C ILE A 53 9.39 -0.50 -14.13
N GLN A 54 8.14 -0.72 -13.76
CA GLN A 54 7.74 -1.05 -12.38
C GLN A 54 6.82 -2.26 -12.41
N LEU A 55 7.19 -3.28 -11.65
CA LEU A 55 6.28 -4.40 -11.36
C LEU A 55 5.57 -4.13 -10.05
N SER A 56 4.25 -4.15 -10.10
CA SER A 56 3.43 -4.11 -8.90
C SER A 56 2.91 -5.50 -8.54
N SER A 57 2.91 -5.81 -7.25
CA SER A 57 2.25 -6.99 -6.71
C SER A 57 0.91 -6.58 -6.12
N GLU A 58 -0.15 -7.29 -6.48
CA GLU A 58 -1.47 -7.13 -5.86
C GLU A 58 -1.46 -7.88 -4.51
N LEU A 59 -1.83 -7.17 -3.47
CA LEU A 59 -1.91 -7.67 -2.10
C LEU A 59 -3.26 -7.28 -1.50
N ILE A 60 -3.62 -7.92 -0.41
CA ILE A 60 -4.80 -7.57 0.38
C ILE A 60 -4.33 -7.01 1.72
N GLY A 61 -4.87 -5.86 2.09
CA GLY A 61 -4.67 -5.25 3.41
C GLY A 61 -5.98 -5.03 4.13
N THR A 62 -5.91 -4.83 5.43
CA THR A 62 -7.05 -4.53 6.30
C THR A 62 -6.96 -3.09 6.76
N ILE A 63 -8.09 -2.38 6.70
CA ILE A 63 -8.21 -1.03 7.22
C ILE A 63 -8.33 -1.09 8.74
N GLU A 64 -7.45 -0.38 9.41
CA GLU A 64 -7.41 -0.25 10.86
C GLU A 64 -7.38 1.24 11.25
N PRO A 65 -7.81 1.62 12.46
CA PRO A 65 -7.50 2.94 12.97
C PRO A 65 -5.99 3.14 13.06
N ASP A 66 -5.52 4.34 12.84
CA ASP A 66 -4.07 4.63 12.92
C ASP A 66 -3.51 4.36 14.31
N SER A 67 -4.29 4.68 15.35
CA SER A 67 -3.98 4.35 16.75
C SER A 67 -5.14 3.64 17.43
N ILE A 68 -4.82 2.57 18.17
CA ILE A 68 -5.75 1.82 18.99
C ILE A 68 -5.14 1.69 20.38
N VAL A 69 -5.92 2.00 21.41
CA VAL A 69 -5.52 1.84 22.81
C VAL A 69 -6.51 0.96 23.55
N TYR A 70 -5.98 -0.08 24.17
CA TYR A 70 -6.72 -0.95 25.09
C TYR A 70 -6.62 -0.35 26.49
N VAL A 71 -7.74 0.08 27.03
CA VAL A 71 -7.81 0.68 28.36
C VAL A 71 -8.03 -0.40 29.39
N THR A 72 -7.09 -0.53 30.33
CA THR A 72 -7.15 -1.44 31.48
C THR A 72 -7.10 -0.63 32.77
N PRO A 73 -7.74 -1.10 33.87
CA PRO A 73 -7.68 -0.41 35.13
C PRO A 73 -6.32 -0.58 35.81
N LEU A 74 -5.91 0.39 36.63
CA LEU A 74 -4.68 0.32 37.42
C LEU A 74 -4.88 -0.53 38.71
N GLY A 75 -6.12 -0.64 39.20
CA GLY A 75 -6.48 -1.37 40.42
C GLY A 75 -7.59 -2.39 40.19
N SER A 76 -7.75 -3.29 41.14
CA SER A 76 -8.87 -4.24 41.14
C SER A 76 -10.00 -3.71 42.00
N GLY A 77 -11.25 -3.91 41.58
CA GLY A 77 -12.44 -3.52 42.32
C GLY A 77 -13.74 -3.67 41.55
N GLU A 78 -14.83 -3.21 42.14
CA GLU A 78 -16.16 -3.22 41.53
C GLU A 78 -16.39 -1.90 40.75
N ILE A 79 -16.97 -1.96 39.58
CA ILE A 79 -17.37 -0.78 38.82
C ILE A 79 -18.62 -0.17 39.47
N THR A 80 -18.50 1.09 39.90
CA THR A 80 -19.60 1.82 40.53
C THR A 80 -20.35 2.75 39.58
N ASN A 81 -19.66 3.24 38.57
CA ASN A 81 -20.25 4.14 37.59
C ASN A 81 -19.55 3.98 36.22
N THR A 82 -20.32 4.10 35.13
CA THR A 82 -19.83 4.15 33.75
C THR A 82 -20.34 5.44 33.11
N GLY A 83 -19.41 6.23 32.54
CA GLY A 83 -19.70 7.54 31.95
C GLY A 83 -19.80 7.53 30.44
N VAL A 84 -19.55 6.38 29.76
CA VAL A 84 -19.45 6.25 28.30
C VAL A 84 -20.06 4.95 27.82
N GLN A 85 -20.39 4.92 26.53
CA GLN A 85 -20.92 3.74 25.82
C GLN A 85 -20.12 3.49 24.54
N THR A 86 -20.28 2.29 23.98
CA THR A 86 -19.73 1.96 22.65
C THR A 86 -20.28 2.91 21.61
N GLY A 87 -19.39 3.50 20.82
CA GLY A 87 -19.70 4.48 19.76
C GLY A 87 -19.50 5.94 20.17
N ASP A 88 -19.35 6.23 21.47
CA ASP A 88 -19.14 7.60 21.95
C ASP A 88 -17.78 8.16 21.54
N MET A 89 -17.71 9.48 21.36
CA MET A 89 -16.47 10.22 21.23
C MET A 89 -15.99 10.69 22.60
N VAL A 90 -14.73 10.44 22.91
CA VAL A 90 -14.09 10.82 24.18
C VAL A 90 -12.86 11.67 23.96
N SER A 91 -12.60 12.58 24.87
CA SER A 91 -11.38 13.39 24.91
C SER A 91 -10.33 12.75 25.83
N ALA A 92 -9.05 12.96 25.53
CA ALA A 92 -7.97 12.51 26.42
C ALA A 92 -8.17 13.08 27.83
N GLY A 93 -8.06 12.21 28.87
CA GLY A 93 -8.33 12.56 30.27
C GLY A 93 -9.81 12.48 30.69
N GLN A 94 -10.75 12.23 29.76
CA GLN A 94 -12.16 12.07 30.09
C GLN A 94 -12.39 10.83 30.94
N LEU A 95 -13.20 10.95 32.02
CA LEU A 95 -13.55 9.85 32.87
C LEU A 95 -14.43 8.82 32.13
N LEU A 96 -14.00 7.57 32.09
CA LEU A 96 -14.69 6.46 31.45
C LEU A 96 -15.55 5.68 32.46
N CYS A 97 -14.94 5.30 33.58
CA CYS A 97 -15.64 4.62 34.66
C CYS A 97 -14.94 4.85 36.01
N VAL A 98 -15.64 4.53 37.09
CA VAL A 98 -15.13 4.59 38.44
C VAL A 98 -15.17 3.19 39.04
N ILE A 99 -14.06 2.81 39.69
CA ILE A 99 -13.87 1.52 40.36
C ILE A 99 -13.79 1.76 41.87
N ASP A 100 -14.62 1.05 42.66
CA ASP A 100 -14.48 1.02 44.11
C ASP A 100 -13.38 0.02 44.50
N THR A 101 -12.21 0.54 44.81
CA THR A 101 -11.09 -0.26 45.31
C THR A 101 -11.09 -0.47 46.80
N LYS A 102 -12.04 0.14 47.52
CA LYS A 102 -12.11 0.21 49.02
C LYS A 102 -10.86 0.78 49.70
N GLN A 103 -9.81 1.01 48.92
CA GLN A 103 -8.53 1.58 49.39
C GLN A 103 -8.56 3.10 49.39
N VAL A 104 -9.37 3.73 48.52
CA VAL A 104 -9.50 5.19 48.42
C VAL A 104 -9.97 5.79 49.71
N GLU A 105 -11.02 5.23 50.33
CA GLU A 105 -11.56 5.72 51.60
C GLU A 105 -10.56 5.56 52.76
N SER A 106 -9.85 4.41 52.81
CA SER A 106 -8.80 4.17 53.81
C SER A 106 -7.65 5.18 53.67
N ALA A 107 -7.19 5.43 52.44
CA ALA A 107 -6.13 6.38 52.16
C ALA A 107 -6.56 7.84 52.50
N LYS A 108 -7.82 8.17 52.20
CA LYS A 108 -8.42 9.47 52.57
C LYS A 108 -8.42 9.71 54.07
N ILE A 109 -8.87 8.71 54.87
CA ILE A 109 -8.87 8.79 56.34
C ILE A 109 -7.44 8.97 56.86
N THR A 110 -6.46 8.25 56.26
CA THR A 110 -5.05 8.36 56.62
C THR A 110 -4.51 9.77 56.34
N ALA A 111 -4.78 10.34 55.16
CA ALA A 111 -4.37 11.68 54.79
C ALA A 111 -5.02 12.75 55.67
N GLU A 112 -6.31 12.59 56.01
CA GLU A 112 -7.03 13.50 56.87
C GLU A 112 -6.49 13.47 58.31
N THR A 113 -6.19 12.29 58.85
CA THR A 113 -5.56 12.13 60.17
C THR A 113 -4.21 12.83 60.23
N ALA A 114 -3.37 12.66 59.19
CA ALA A 114 -2.07 13.33 59.09
C ALA A 114 -2.22 14.85 58.95
N ARG A 115 -3.25 15.31 58.23
CA ARG A 115 -3.59 16.73 58.11
C ARG A 115 -3.89 17.35 59.47
N VAL A 116 -4.74 16.75 60.25
CA VAL A 116 -5.13 17.22 61.61
C VAL A 116 -3.87 17.28 62.48
N SER A 117 -3.04 16.23 62.48
CA SER A 117 -1.80 16.22 63.25
C SER A 117 -0.83 17.35 62.85
N TYR A 118 -0.70 17.65 61.55
CA TYR A 118 0.10 18.78 61.09
C TYR A 118 -0.47 20.11 61.50
N GLU A 119 -1.79 20.31 61.40
CA GLU A 119 -2.44 21.56 61.83
C GLU A 119 -2.30 21.79 63.34
N ASP A 120 -2.40 20.74 64.16
CA ASP A 120 -2.20 20.86 65.60
C ASP A 120 -0.77 21.20 65.97
N ALA A 121 0.23 20.57 65.33
CA ALA A 121 1.63 20.89 65.50
C ALA A 121 1.89 22.36 65.11
N LYS A 122 1.31 22.82 63.99
CA LYS A 122 1.45 24.20 63.51
C LYS A 122 0.83 25.20 64.50
N LYS A 123 -0.42 24.97 64.98
CA LYS A 123 -1.06 25.84 65.97
C LYS A 123 -0.27 25.90 67.27
N ASN A 124 0.38 24.80 67.67
CA ASN A 124 1.24 24.79 68.84
C ASN A 124 2.51 25.64 68.63
N LEU A 125 3.16 25.50 67.48
CA LEU A 125 4.32 26.31 67.08
C LEU A 125 3.93 27.79 67.06
N ASP A 126 2.79 28.16 66.43
CA ASP A 126 2.33 29.56 66.32
C ASP A 126 2.17 30.20 67.71
N ARG A 127 1.60 29.46 68.68
CA ARG A 127 1.50 29.92 70.09
C ARG A 127 2.86 30.08 70.75
N MET A 128 3.76 29.13 70.55
CA MET A 128 5.10 29.18 71.14
C MET A 128 6.00 30.21 70.48
N THR A 129 5.79 30.58 69.23
CA THR A 129 6.49 31.62 68.51
C THR A 129 6.33 32.99 69.20
N VAL A 130 5.12 33.29 69.70
CA VAL A 130 4.85 34.54 70.45
C VAL A 130 5.64 34.57 71.79
N LEU A 131 5.65 33.43 72.53
CA LEU A 131 6.39 33.32 73.81
C LEU A 131 7.91 33.32 73.58
N TYR A 132 8.41 32.73 72.53
CA TYR A 132 9.84 32.77 72.15
C TYR A 132 10.29 34.18 71.82
N GLN A 133 9.47 34.93 71.05
CA GLN A 133 9.75 36.35 70.76
C GLN A 133 9.72 37.24 72.04
N ALA A 134 8.95 36.86 73.06
CA ALA A 134 8.94 37.53 74.38
C ALA A 134 10.15 37.14 75.24
N GLY A 135 10.94 36.10 74.86
CA GLY A 135 12.08 35.63 75.65
C GLY A 135 11.73 34.58 76.72
N ASP A 136 10.47 34.07 76.75
CA ASP A 136 9.96 33.16 77.79
C ASP A 136 10.23 31.68 77.46
N VAL A 137 10.76 31.35 76.28
CA VAL A 137 11.04 29.97 75.80
C VAL A 137 12.46 29.85 75.30
N ALA A 138 13.15 28.78 75.69
CA ALA A 138 14.47 28.45 75.22
C ALA A 138 14.50 28.13 73.72
N GLU A 139 15.59 28.55 73.00
CA GLU A 139 15.74 28.30 71.58
C GLU A 139 15.67 26.79 71.20
N ALA A 140 16.24 25.93 72.07
CA ALA A 140 16.20 24.48 71.87
C ALA A 140 14.77 23.89 71.85
N ASP A 141 13.90 24.41 72.76
CA ASP A 141 12.49 24.00 72.83
C ASP A 141 11.70 24.53 71.64
N TYR A 142 11.92 25.77 71.22
CA TYR A 142 11.34 26.34 70.01
C TYR A 142 11.74 25.54 68.74
N GLN A 143 13.07 25.27 68.58
CA GLN A 143 13.55 24.49 67.45
C GLN A 143 12.98 23.09 67.40
N SER A 144 12.81 22.42 68.58
CA SER A 144 12.13 21.13 68.66
C SER A 144 10.67 21.17 68.16
N LEU A 145 9.98 22.27 68.32
CA LEU A 145 8.61 22.45 67.83
C LEU A 145 8.62 22.71 66.32
N VAL A 146 9.61 23.48 65.78
CA VAL A 146 9.81 23.67 64.36
C VAL A 146 10.01 22.31 63.68
N ASP A 147 10.90 21.47 64.23
CA ASP A 147 11.20 20.14 63.73
C ASP A 147 9.96 19.21 63.73
N LYS A 148 9.16 19.31 64.81
CA LYS A 148 7.88 18.56 64.90
C LYS A 148 6.88 18.98 63.83
N VAL A 149 6.76 20.29 63.55
CA VAL A 149 5.88 20.76 62.47
C VAL A 149 6.38 20.27 61.11
N GLN A 150 7.69 20.31 60.88
CA GLN A 150 8.26 19.81 59.62
C GLN A 150 8.04 18.32 59.45
N LEU A 151 8.23 17.52 60.51
CA LEU A 151 7.95 16.09 60.46
C LEU A 151 6.48 15.80 60.19
N ALA A 152 5.56 16.47 60.92
CA ALA A 152 4.12 16.28 60.71
C ALA A 152 3.66 16.70 59.29
N LYS A 153 4.30 17.75 58.71
CA LYS A 153 4.07 18.18 57.34
C LYS A 153 4.48 17.10 56.37
N LEU A 154 5.67 16.52 56.50
CA LEU A 154 6.14 15.42 55.63
C LEU A 154 5.26 14.20 55.72
N GLN A 155 4.76 13.86 56.89
CA GLN A 155 3.80 12.77 57.09
C GLN A 155 2.49 13.05 56.36
N TYR A 156 1.94 14.28 56.46
CA TYR A 156 0.74 14.68 55.74
C TYR A 156 0.96 14.64 54.21
N ASP A 157 2.07 15.21 53.71
CA ASP A 157 2.38 15.24 52.29
C ASP A 157 2.49 13.81 51.74
N ASN A 158 3.15 12.89 52.46
CA ASN A 158 3.23 11.49 52.07
C ASN A 158 1.86 10.79 52.07
N ALA A 159 1.06 11.00 53.08
CA ALA A 159 -0.30 10.42 53.14
C ALA A 159 -1.22 10.96 52.02
N LYS A 160 -1.07 12.26 51.69
CA LYS A 160 -1.80 12.91 50.59
C LYS A 160 -1.39 12.32 49.22
N ILE A 161 -0.11 12.07 49.00
CA ILE A 161 0.38 11.38 47.80
C ILE A 161 -0.26 9.99 47.71
N GLY A 162 -0.23 9.22 48.78
CA GLY A 162 -0.88 7.92 48.84
C GLY A 162 -2.36 7.95 48.47
N TYR A 163 -3.11 8.94 49.03
CA TYR A 163 -4.51 9.14 48.66
C TYR A 163 -4.70 9.45 47.18
N ASN A 164 -3.90 10.35 46.60
CA ASN A 164 -4.00 10.71 45.18
C ASN A 164 -3.75 9.49 44.27
N ILE A 165 -2.74 8.66 44.60
CA ILE A 165 -2.45 7.43 43.85
C ILE A 165 -3.64 6.47 43.87
N GLN A 166 -4.29 6.30 45.04
CA GLN A 166 -5.48 5.44 45.15
C GLN A 166 -6.68 6.03 44.39
N LEU A 167 -6.82 7.36 44.40
CA LEU A 167 -7.88 8.06 43.67
C LEU A 167 -7.70 7.90 42.15
N GLU A 168 -6.48 8.12 41.63
CA GLU A 168 -6.14 7.90 40.23
C GLU A 168 -6.38 6.44 39.83
N SER A 169 -6.03 5.47 40.70
CA SER A 169 -6.25 4.05 40.43
C SER A 169 -7.74 3.66 40.41
N SER A 170 -8.59 4.45 41.06
CA SER A 170 -10.04 4.25 41.07
C SER A 170 -10.77 4.91 39.90
N GLN A 171 -10.15 5.88 39.23
CA GLN A 171 -10.71 6.62 38.12
C GLN A 171 -10.05 6.18 36.82
N VAL A 172 -10.78 5.49 35.95
CA VAL A 172 -10.28 5.11 34.63
C VAL A 172 -10.62 6.21 33.66
N THR A 173 -9.60 6.82 33.08
CA THR A 173 -9.72 7.91 32.09
C THR A 173 -9.24 7.48 30.72
N ALA A 174 -9.71 8.16 29.68
CA ALA A 174 -9.28 7.94 28.31
C ALA A 174 -7.81 8.40 28.11
N PRO A 175 -6.89 7.54 27.67
CA PRO A 175 -5.51 7.92 27.45
C PRO A 175 -5.32 8.78 26.18
N ILE A 176 -6.24 8.65 25.22
CA ILE A 176 -6.24 9.41 23.94
C ILE A 176 -7.66 9.91 23.65
N SER A 177 -7.75 10.96 22.83
CA SER A 177 -9.02 11.36 22.22
C SER A 177 -9.38 10.43 21.08
N GLY A 178 -10.67 10.08 20.94
CA GLY A 178 -11.11 9.18 19.89
C GLY A 178 -12.49 8.57 20.14
N ARG A 179 -12.82 7.56 19.36
CA ARG A 179 -14.08 6.82 19.43
C ARG A 179 -13.92 5.56 20.29
N VAL A 180 -14.88 5.30 21.16
CA VAL A 180 -14.99 4.05 21.91
C VAL A 180 -15.50 2.95 20.97
N GLU A 181 -14.63 2.06 20.53
CA GLU A 181 -14.98 0.94 19.64
C GLU A 181 -15.71 -0.18 20.37
N SER A 182 -15.32 -0.44 21.61
CA SER A 182 -16.00 -1.38 22.48
C SER A 182 -15.89 -0.95 23.95
N PHE A 183 -16.96 -1.16 24.71
CA PHE A 183 -17.01 -0.98 26.15
C PHE A 183 -17.60 -2.25 26.75
N ASN A 184 -16.74 -3.09 27.37
CA ASN A 184 -17.06 -4.49 27.65
C ASN A 184 -17.49 -4.75 29.11
N VAL A 185 -17.72 -3.70 29.88
CA VAL A 185 -18.00 -3.81 31.31
C VAL A 185 -19.25 -3.02 31.68
N LYS A 186 -19.85 -3.42 32.79
CA LYS A 186 -21.08 -2.81 33.36
C LYS A 186 -20.88 -2.46 34.81
N VAL A 187 -21.77 -1.61 35.34
CA VAL A 187 -21.86 -1.36 36.78
C VAL A 187 -22.08 -2.68 37.52
N HIS A 188 -21.37 -2.87 38.62
CA HIS A 188 -21.25 -4.07 39.45
C HIS A 188 -20.35 -5.19 38.93
N ASP A 189 -19.69 -5.01 37.78
CA ASP A 189 -18.67 -5.96 37.35
C ASP A 189 -17.40 -5.83 38.20
N MET A 190 -16.78 -6.96 38.54
CA MET A 190 -15.47 -7.01 39.17
C MET A 190 -14.38 -6.98 38.09
N VAL A 191 -13.45 -6.04 38.20
CA VAL A 191 -12.36 -5.84 37.25
C VAL A 191 -10.98 -5.92 37.92
N SER A 192 -9.98 -6.19 37.09
CA SER A 192 -8.56 -6.28 37.49
C SER A 192 -7.66 -5.67 36.40
N PRO A 193 -6.38 -5.41 36.67
CA PRO A 193 -5.44 -4.87 35.70
C PRO A 193 -5.29 -5.68 34.39
N SER A 194 -5.70 -6.95 34.40
CA SER A 194 -5.73 -7.80 33.18
C SER A 194 -7.02 -7.67 32.36
N THR A 195 -8.04 -6.97 32.90
CA THR A 195 -9.34 -6.80 32.23
C THR A 195 -9.29 -5.62 31.27
N VAL A 196 -9.54 -5.86 29.98
CA VAL A 196 -9.74 -4.77 29.02
C VAL A 196 -11.15 -4.19 29.20
N LEU A 197 -11.23 -2.96 29.68
CA LEU A 197 -12.49 -2.25 29.92
C LEU A 197 -13.09 -1.74 28.63
N CYS A 198 -12.27 -1.06 27.83
CA CYS A 198 -12.69 -0.54 26.54
C CYS A 198 -11.53 -0.48 25.56
N VAL A 199 -11.89 -0.33 24.29
CA VAL A 199 -10.96 -0.08 23.19
C VAL A 199 -11.29 1.28 22.59
N ILE A 200 -10.30 2.17 22.51
CA ILE A 200 -10.45 3.49 21.94
C ILE A 200 -9.62 3.57 20.67
N SER A 201 -10.26 3.96 19.55
CA SER A 201 -9.59 4.31 18.31
C SER A 201 -9.36 5.82 18.25
N GLY A 202 -8.11 6.23 18.02
CA GLY A 202 -7.76 7.64 17.94
C GLY A 202 -8.36 8.35 16.73
N GLU A 203 -8.48 9.68 16.82
CA GLU A 203 -8.96 10.55 15.72
C GLU A 203 -7.92 10.73 14.60
N GLY A 204 -6.73 10.17 14.73
CA GLY A 204 -5.57 10.38 13.85
C GLY A 204 -5.65 9.78 12.44
N GLY A 205 -6.85 9.44 11.97
CA GLY A 205 -7.02 8.88 10.63
C GLY A 205 -7.08 7.35 10.61
N LYS A 206 -7.01 6.79 9.41
CA LYS A 206 -7.01 5.36 9.17
C LYS A 206 -5.70 4.91 8.55
N ALA A 207 -5.35 3.69 8.80
CA ALA A 207 -4.21 3.04 8.20
C ALA A 207 -4.64 1.72 7.55
N VAL A 208 -3.88 1.28 6.59
CA VAL A 208 -3.98 -0.07 6.06
C VAL A 208 -2.79 -0.88 6.55
N THR A 209 -3.09 -2.03 7.14
CA THR A 209 -2.09 -3.03 7.53
C THR A 209 -2.10 -4.16 6.51
N PHE A 210 -0.93 -4.52 6.02
CA PHE A 210 -0.75 -5.62 5.07
C PHE A 210 0.57 -6.36 5.31
N TYR A 211 0.71 -7.53 4.71
CA TYR A 211 1.84 -8.40 4.92
C TYR A 211 2.55 -8.69 3.61
N VAL A 212 3.88 -8.61 3.60
CA VAL A 212 4.70 -8.78 2.39
C VAL A 212 5.81 -9.80 2.61
N PRO A 213 6.21 -10.57 1.58
CA PRO A 213 7.38 -11.43 1.66
C PRO A 213 8.68 -10.61 1.62
N GLU A 214 9.78 -11.22 2.08
CA GLU A 214 11.10 -10.59 2.17
C GLU A 214 11.56 -9.93 0.86
N ARG A 215 11.30 -10.56 -0.28
CA ARG A 215 11.68 -10.01 -1.59
C ARG A 215 11.03 -8.64 -1.89
N ILE A 216 9.88 -8.34 -1.30
CA ILE A 216 9.15 -7.07 -1.49
C ILE A 216 9.55 -6.06 -0.41
N VAL A 217 9.65 -6.50 0.87
CA VAL A 217 9.92 -5.58 1.99
C VAL A 217 11.25 -4.85 1.83
N ASN A 218 12.27 -5.51 1.24
CA ASN A 218 13.59 -4.91 1.01
C ASN A 218 13.56 -3.69 0.05
N GLY A 219 12.51 -3.58 -0.76
CA GLY A 219 12.30 -2.44 -1.67
C GLY A 219 11.43 -1.32 -1.10
N LEU A 220 10.77 -1.55 0.05
CA LEU A 220 9.84 -0.59 0.63
C LEU A 220 10.53 0.34 1.63
N LYS A 221 10.12 1.59 1.62
CA LYS A 221 10.60 2.62 2.56
C LYS A 221 9.44 3.39 3.15
N THR A 222 9.64 3.85 4.36
CA THR A 222 8.73 4.83 4.97
C THR A 222 8.65 6.08 4.10
N GLY A 223 7.42 6.53 3.80
CA GLY A 223 7.13 7.63 2.89
C GLY A 223 6.78 7.19 1.47
N ASP A 224 7.00 5.92 1.09
CA ASP A 224 6.59 5.44 -0.22
C ASP A 224 5.06 5.49 -0.35
N SER A 225 4.59 5.92 -1.52
CA SER A 225 3.16 5.94 -1.84
C SER A 225 2.74 4.58 -2.42
N ILE A 226 1.64 4.04 -1.90
CA ILE A 226 1.00 2.83 -2.41
C ILE A 226 -0.41 3.14 -2.91
N LYS A 227 -0.81 2.45 -3.96
CA LYS A 227 -2.16 2.56 -4.51
C LYS A 227 -3.07 1.56 -3.81
N LEU A 228 -4.24 2.04 -3.39
CA LEU A 228 -5.32 1.27 -2.81
C LEU A 228 -6.49 1.22 -3.79
N GLU A 229 -7.16 0.11 -3.88
CA GLU A 229 -8.42 -0.02 -4.62
C GLU A 229 -9.51 -0.59 -3.71
N LYS A 230 -10.65 0.10 -3.66
CA LYS A 230 -11.86 -0.37 -2.98
C LYS A 230 -13.07 -0.07 -3.83
N ASN A 231 -13.84 -1.10 -4.21
CA ASN A 231 -15.05 -0.96 -5.01
C ASN A 231 -14.85 -0.17 -6.32
N GLY A 232 -13.72 -0.37 -7.00
CA GLY A 232 -13.37 0.34 -8.24
C GLY A 232 -12.94 1.80 -8.04
N THR A 233 -12.76 2.25 -6.80
CA THR A 233 -12.22 3.59 -6.50
C THR A 233 -10.76 3.47 -6.09
N ASP A 234 -9.91 4.18 -6.82
CA ASP A 234 -8.49 4.28 -6.53
C ASP A 234 -8.22 5.33 -5.46
N ARG A 235 -7.33 5.01 -4.55
CA ARG A 235 -6.87 5.89 -3.46
C ARG A 235 -5.37 5.73 -3.27
N SER A 236 -4.78 6.63 -2.50
CA SER A 236 -3.36 6.60 -2.16
C SER A 236 -3.17 6.50 -0.66
N ALA A 237 -2.17 5.74 -0.22
CA ALA A 237 -1.69 5.73 1.15
C ALA A 237 -0.17 5.86 1.18
N ALA A 238 0.35 6.42 2.27
CA ALA A 238 1.79 6.56 2.48
C ALA A 238 2.26 5.54 3.53
N ILE A 239 3.32 4.80 3.22
CA ILE A 239 3.92 3.85 4.17
C ILE A 239 4.45 4.62 5.38
N THR A 240 3.97 4.28 6.57
CA THR A 240 4.39 4.87 7.84
C THR A 240 5.32 3.94 8.62
N GLU A 241 5.14 2.64 8.47
CA GLU A 241 5.91 1.64 9.21
C GLU A 241 6.20 0.42 8.32
N VAL A 242 7.46 -0.03 8.34
CA VAL A 242 7.91 -1.29 7.74
C VAL A 242 8.57 -2.10 8.83
N SER A 243 7.96 -3.23 9.21
CA SER A 243 8.51 -4.11 10.22
C SER A 243 9.82 -4.74 9.73
N THR A 244 10.81 -4.78 10.61
CA THR A 244 12.06 -5.53 10.38
C THR A 244 12.01 -6.96 10.91
N MET A 245 10.92 -7.32 11.60
CA MET A 245 10.70 -8.66 12.15
C MET A 245 9.61 -9.39 11.36
N ILE A 246 9.83 -10.66 11.14
CA ILE A 246 8.84 -11.57 10.56
C ILE A 246 7.76 -11.86 11.61
N ASP A 247 6.51 -11.75 11.20
CA ASP A 247 5.38 -12.28 11.95
C ASP A 247 5.44 -13.82 11.91
N GLN A 248 5.57 -14.45 13.08
CA GLN A 248 5.81 -15.90 13.17
C GLN A 248 4.60 -16.75 12.71
N ALA A 249 3.41 -16.19 12.71
CA ALA A 249 2.21 -16.90 12.30
C ALA A 249 2.06 -16.94 10.78
N SER A 250 2.36 -15.83 10.10
CA SER A 250 2.22 -15.70 8.63
C SER A 250 3.52 -15.96 7.87
N GLY A 251 4.69 -15.82 8.51
CA GLY A 251 5.99 -15.87 7.84
C GLY A 251 6.28 -14.65 6.95
N LEU A 252 5.56 -13.55 7.16
CA LEU A 252 5.61 -12.33 6.35
C LEU A 252 6.01 -11.12 7.20
N PHE A 253 6.42 -10.05 6.55
CA PHE A 253 6.72 -8.77 7.19
C PHE A 253 5.47 -7.89 7.21
N LYS A 254 5.15 -7.33 8.37
CA LYS A 254 4.04 -6.39 8.54
C LYS A 254 4.44 -5.02 8.03
N VAL A 255 3.57 -4.42 7.23
CA VAL A 255 3.70 -3.04 6.74
C VAL A 255 2.42 -2.28 7.07
N LYS A 256 2.56 -1.03 7.53
CA LYS A 256 1.46 -0.13 7.80
C LYS A 256 1.59 1.12 6.94
N ALA A 257 0.49 1.53 6.33
CA ALA A 257 0.44 2.76 5.55
C ALA A 257 -0.75 3.62 5.99
N SER A 258 -0.52 4.90 6.17
CA SER A 258 -1.54 5.88 6.56
C SER A 258 -2.38 6.27 5.34
N ILE A 259 -3.69 6.34 5.55
CA ILE A 259 -4.66 6.83 4.57
C ILE A 259 -5.00 8.28 4.96
N PRO A 260 -5.01 9.22 4.02
CA PRO A 260 -5.32 10.62 4.31
C PRO A 260 -6.65 10.79 5.06
N ASP A 261 -6.71 11.79 5.92
CA ASP A 261 -7.91 12.14 6.69
C ASP A 261 -9.13 12.37 5.79
N GLY A 262 -10.30 12.04 6.32
CA GLY A 262 -11.58 12.18 5.61
C GLY A 262 -11.96 11.00 4.74
N ASP A 263 -11.18 9.91 4.76
CA ASP A 263 -11.56 8.70 4.03
C ASP A 263 -12.75 7.98 4.71
N THR A 264 -13.73 7.62 3.88
CA THR A 264 -14.98 6.95 4.31
C THR A 264 -14.85 5.43 4.45
N LEU A 265 -13.65 4.86 4.30
CA LEU A 265 -13.42 3.43 4.41
C LEU A 265 -13.78 2.92 5.82
N ALA A 266 -14.59 1.89 5.89
CA ALA A 266 -14.95 1.30 7.19
C ALA A 266 -13.78 0.48 7.76
N THR A 267 -13.50 0.65 9.04
CA THR A 267 -12.52 -0.15 9.80
C THR A 267 -12.88 -1.62 9.77
N GLY A 268 -11.88 -2.50 9.74
CA GLY A 268 -12.04 -3.95 9.64
C GLY A 268 -12.30 -4.47 8.22
N THR A 269 -12.42 -3.58 7.22
CA THR A 269 -12.66 -4.01 5.84
C THR A 269 -11.35 -4.25 5.10
N SER A 270 -11.39 -5.20 4.14
CA SER A 270 -10.27 -5.48 3.26
C SER A 270 -10.25 -4.55 2.05
N VAL A 271 -9.05 -4.20 1.61
CA VAL A 271 -8.77 -3.42 0.39
C VAL A 271 -7.68 -4.09 -0.42
N LYS A 272 -7.70 -3.89 -1.74
CA LYS A 272 -6.62 -4.28 -2.62
C LYS A 272 -5.52 -3.21 -2.61
N LEU A 273 -4.29 -3.66 -2.64
CA LEU A 273 -3.08 -2.85 -2.63
C LEU A 273 -2.22 -3.19 -3.82
N TYR A 274 -1.68 -2.18 -4.47
CA TYR A 274 -0.69 -2.35 -5.52
C TYR A 274 0.64 -1.82 -5.01
N VAL A 275 1.50 -2.75 -4.62
CA VAL A 275 2.82 -2.45 -4.05
C VAL A 275 3.89 -2.70 -5.10
N ILE A 276 4.76 -1.73 -5.35
CA ILE A 276 5.86 -1.89 -6.28
C ILE A 276 6.81 -2.95 -5.72
N SER A 277 6.91 -4.08 -6.41
CA SER A 277 7.74 -5.21 -6.01
C SER A 277 9.15 -5.16 -6.61
N GLN A 278 9.27 -4.60 -7.81
CA GLN A 278 10.53 -4.42 -8.51
C GLN A 278 10.45 -3.15 -9.37
N LYS A 279 11.58 -2.46 -9.49
CA LYS A 279 11.71 -1.22 -10.26
C LYS A 279 13.03 -1.22 -11.00
N ALA A 280 13.01 -0.81 -12.24
CA ALA A 280 14.20 -0.50 -13.02
C ALA A 280 14.03 0.89 -13.64
N ASP A 281 14.90 1.80 -13.27
CA ASP A 281 14.84 3.19 -13.71
C ASP A 281 15.81 3.42 -14.87
N ASN A 282 15.36 4.19 -15.89
CA ASN A 282 16.16 4.63 -17.00
C ASN A 282 16.78 3.46 -17.80
N VAL A 283 15.99 2.40 -18.06
CA VAL A 283 16.44 1.20 -18.78
C VAL A 283 15.96 1.20 -20.22
N ILE A 284 16.74 0.57 -21.12
CA ILE A 284 16.36 0.38 -22.53
C ILE A 284 15.21 -0.61 -22.57
N THR A 285 14.12 -0.23 -23.22
CA THR A 285 12.91 -1.05 -23.33
C THR A 285 12.47 -1.25 -24.76
N VAL A 286 11.90 -2.41 -25.00
CA VAL A 286 11.21 -2.75 -26.25
C VAL A 286 9.84 -3.32 -25.95
N PRO A 287 8.88 -3.30 -26.88
CA PRO A 287 7.62 -4.02 -26.72
C PRO A 287 7.87 -5.50 -26.44
N VAL A 288 7.10 -6.12 -25.55
CA VAL A 288 7.24 -7.54 -25.19
C VAL A 288 7.19 -8.45 -26.42
N ASP A 289 6.35 -8.10 -27.41
CA ASP A 289 6.18 -8.83 -28.65
C ASP A 289 7.40 -8.80 -29.60
N SER A 290 8.37 -7.94 -29.31
CA SER A 290 9.63 -7.84 -30.06
C SER A 290 10.70 -8.83 -29.60
N VAL A 291 10.47 -9.54 -28.48
CA VAL A 291 11.43 -10.47 -27.90
C VAL A 291 11.00 -11.89 -28.17
N TYR A 292 11.84 -12.63 -28.88
CA TYR A 292 11.61 -14.01 -29.29
C TYR A 292 12.45 -14.96 -28.44
N TYR A 293 12.01 -16.22 -28.32
CA TYR A 293 12.71 -17.25 -27.57
C TYR A 293 12.99 -18.47 -28.43
N GLN A 294 14.24 -18.93 -28.44
CA GLN A 294 14.62 -20.18 -29.10
C GLN A 294 15.42 -21.03 -28.11
N GLY A 295 14.87 -22.19 -27.76
CA GLY A 295 15.52 -23.08 -26.77
C GLY A 295 15.72 -22.40 -25.40
N GLY A 296 14.83 -21.48 -25.01
CA GLY A 296 14.93 -20.72 -23.77
C GLY A 296 15.82 -19.49 -23.79
N ASN A 297 16.55 -19.25 -24.89
CA ASN A 297 17.40 -18.08 -25.04
C ASN A 297 16.66 -16.95 -25.74
N PRO A 298 16.59 -15.73 -25.14
CA PRO A 298 15.94 -14.58 -25.73
C PRO A 298 16.80 -13.97 -26.85
N PHE A 299 16.14 -13.52 -27.91
CA PHE A 299 16.75 -12.79 -28.99
C PHE A 299 15.77 -11.80 -29.63
N ILE A 300 16.29 -10.83 -30.36
CA ILE A 300 15.56 -9.78 -31.07
C ILE A 300 16.04 -9.73 -32.49
N TYR A 301 15.15 -9.42 -33.45
CA TYR A 301 15.54 -9.05 -34.80
C TYR A 301 15.69 -7.54 -34.89
N THR A 302 16.84 -7.09 -35.43
CA THR A 302 17.05 -5.69 -35.82
C THR A 302 17.05 -5.57 -37.33
N TYR A 303 16.47 -4.49 -37.83
CA TYR A 303 16.44 -4.15 -39.25
C TYR A 303 17.69 -3.33 -39.62
N VAL A 304 18.49 -3.82 -40.57
CA VAL A 304 19.70 -3.17 -41.07
C VAL A 304 19.74 -3.32 -42.60
N ASP A 305 19.72 -2.21 -43.33
CA ASP A 305 19.85 -2.16 -44.78
C ASP A 305 18.95 -3.15 -45.57
N GLY A 306 17.67 -3.23 -45.18
CA GLY A 306 16.70 -4.10 -45.86
C GLY A 306 16.70 -5.56 -45.39
N LYS A 307 17.54 -5.92 -44.43
CA LYS A 307 17.68 -7.28 -43.89
C LYS A 307 17.49 -7.35 -42.38
N LEU A 308 17.09 -8.51 -41.95
CA LEU A 308 17.01 -8.81 -40.51
C LEU A 308 18.35 -9.34 -39.99
N LYS A 309 18.75 -8.87 -38.84
CA LYS A 309 19.87 -9.40 -38.07
C LYS A 309 19.35 -9.92 -36.71
N LYS A 310 19.63 -11.19 -36.45
CA LYS A 310 19.32 -11.81 -35.18
C LYS A 310 20.35 -11.44 -34.13
N ASN A 311 19.92 -10.78 -33.05
CA ASN A 311 20.80 -10.41 -31.95
C ASN A 311 20.33 -11.16 -30.67
N ALA A 312 21.25 -11.90 -30.05
CA ALA A 312 21.02 -12.46 -28.72
C ALA A 312 20.98 -11.32 -27.71
N VAL A 313 20.01 -11.35 -26.81
CA VAL A 313 19.82 -10.30 -25.82
C VAL A 313 19.76 -10.87 -24.40
N LYS A 314 20.10 -10.03 -23.41
CA LYS A 314 19.79 -10.32 -22.02
C LYS A 314 18.62 -9.46 -21.58
N VAL A 315 17.53 -10.10 -21.21
CA VAL A 315 16.32 -9.43 -20.74
C VAL A 315 16.36 -9.18 -19.23
N GLY A 316 15.62 -8.18 -18.79
CA GLY A 316 15.46 -7.83 -17.39
C GLY A 316 14.00 -7.89 -16.94
N LEU A 317 13.51 -6.81 -16.34
CA LEU A 317 12.12 -6.68 -15.93
C LEU A 317 11.21 -6.54 -17.15
N ALA A 318 10.02 -7.11 -17.06
CA ALA A 318 8.98 -6.91 -18.05
C ALA A 318 7.65 -6.57 -17.35
N ASP A 319 6.96 -5.58 -17.88
CA ASP A 319 5.55 -5.32 -17.58
C ASP A 319 4.65 -5.91 -18.68
N ASN A 320 3.37 -5.51 -18.70
CA ASN A 320 2.42 -6.03 -19.69
C ASN A 320 2.69 -5.56 -21.13
N SER A 321 3.50 -4.53 -21.34
CA SER A 321 3.69 -3.87 -22.62
C SER A 321 5.15 -3.83 -23.05
N PHE A 322 6.07 -3.67 -22.10
CA PHE A 322 7.48 -3.45 -22.37
C PHE A 322 8.38 -4.40 -21.59
N MET A 323 9.51 -4.73 -22.18
CA MET A 323 10.57 -5.56 -21.60
C MET A 323 11.88 -4.79 -21.57
N GLU A 324 12.56 -4.81 -20.42
CA GLU A 324 13.92 -4.30 -20.26
C GLU A 324 14.91 -5.15 -21.02
N ILE A 325 15.79 -4.52 -21.77
CA ILE A 325 16.94 -5.16 -22.41
C ILE A 325 18.21 -4.64 -21.76
N LYS A 326 18.92 -5.55 -21.06
CA LYS A 326 20.16 -5.22 -20.36
C LYS A 326 21.37 -5.20 -21.29
N GLU A 327 21.40 -6.11 -22.28
CA GLU A 327 22.50 -6.24 -23.24
C GLU A 327 21.97 -6.72 -24.61
N GLY A 328 22.63 -6.33 -25.69
CA GLY A 328 22.39 -6.86 -27.05
C GLY A 328 21.79 -5.88 -28.02
N ILE A 329 21.28 -4.70 -27.59
CA ILE A 329 20.83 -3.61 -28.49
C ILE A 329 21.26 -2.25 -27.94
N GLN A 330 21.14 -1.22 -28.76
CA GLN A 330 21.43 0.17 -28.42
C GLN A 330 20.21 1.07 -28.70
N VAL A 331 20.19 2.22 -28.04
CA VAL A 331 19.20 3.28 -28.33
C VAL A 331 19.53 3.79 -29.77
N GLY A 332 18.60 3.59 -30.71
CA GLY A 332 18.78 3.93 -32.11
C GLY A 332 18.68 2.75 -33.06
N ASP A 333 18.81 1.53 -32.59
CA ASP A 333 18.55 0.33 -33.39
C ASP A 333 17.05 0.31 -33.80
N GLN A 334 16.78 -0.33 -34.94
CA GLN A 334 15.42 -0.57 -35.41
C GLN A 334 15.03 -2.00 -35.08
N VAL A 335 14.23 -2.17 -34.04
CA VAL A 335 13.81 -3.48 -33.57
C VAL A 335 12.48 -3.88 -34.21
N VAL A 336 12.39 -5.12 -34.70
CA VAL A 336 11.18 -5.65 -35.34
C VAL A 336 10.13 -5.96 -34.25
N ALA A 337 8.95 -5.35 -34.38
CA ALA A 337 7.81 -5.54 -33.45
C ALA A 337 6.72 -6.48 -33.99
N THR A 338 6.85 -6.92 -35.24
CA THR A 338 5.85 -7.84 -35.85
C THR A 338 6.41 -9.24 -35.90
N TRP A 339 5.66 -10.20 -35.37
CA TRP A 339 6.03 -11.60 -35.44
C TRP A 339 5.41 -12.26 -36.67
N THR A 340 6.24 -12.94 -37.49
CA THR A 340 5.79 -13.90 -38.49
C THR A 340 6.71 -15.12 -38.44
N SER A 341 6.19 -16.29 -38.84
CA SER A 341 6.99 -17.54 -38.90
C SER A 341 8.07 -17.56 -39.96
N GLU A 342 8.09 -16.58 -40.82
CA GLU A 342 9.00 -16.45 -41.96
C GLU A 342 10.27 -15.64 -41.68
N LEU A 343 10.40 -15.08 -40.45
CA LEU A 343 11.54 -14.29 -40.06
C LEU A 343 12.71 -15.18 -39.62
N TYR A 344 13.84 -15.04 -40.30
CA TYR A 344 15.10 -15.68 -39.95
C TYR A 344 16.28 -14.71 -40.16
N ASP A 345 17.42 -15.06 -39.61
CA ASP A 345 18.62 -14.22 -39.72
C ASP A 345 19.04 -14.03 -41.20
N GLY A 346 19.14 -12.79 -41.64
CA GLY A 346 19.42 -12.44 -43.03
C GLY A 346 18.20 -12.32 -43.95
N SER A 347 16.97 -12.56 -43.49
CA SER A 347 15.76 -12.38 -44.30
C SER A 347 15.65 -10.97 -44.84
N VAL A 348 15.31 -10.87 -46.14
CA VAL A 348 14.97 -9.59 -46.77
C VAL A 348 13.55 -9.25 -46.43
N VAL A 349 13.30 -8.07 -45.88
CA VAL A 349 11.99 -7.61 -45.45
C VAL A 349 11.69 -6.19 -45.95
N THR A 350 10.43 -5.86 -46.07
CA THR A 350 9.94 -4.51 -46.36
C THR A 350 9.36 -3.88 -45.09
N LEU A 351 9.58 -2.58 -44.92
CA LEU A 351 8.98 -1.84 -43.82
C LEU A 351 7.49 -1.59 -44.11
N SER A 352 6.64 -1.93 -43.13
CA SER A 352 5.23 -1.56 -43.14
C SER A 352 5.04 -0.16 -42.56
N ASP A 353 4.36 0.74 -43.29
CA ASP A 353 4.05 2.10 -42.83
C ASP A 353 3.07 2.20 -41.66
N ALA A 354 2.64 1.06 -41.09
CA ALA A 354 1.65 1.01 -40.03
C ALA A 354 2.14 1.57 -38.66
N GLY A 355 3.48 1.70 -38.50
CA GLY A 355 4.04 2.21 -37.21
C GLY A 355 3.96 3.72 -36.99
N ASN A 356 3.49 4.50 -37.95
CA ASN A 356 3.48 5.97 -37.85
C ASN A 356 2.11 6.57 -37.50
N LYS A 357 1.06 5.73 -37.30
CA LYS A 357 -0.29 6.22 -37.01
C LYS A 357 -0.67 6.25 -35.50
N GLU A 358 0.02 5.50 -34.66
CA GLU A 358 -0.33 5.50 -33.21
C GLU A 358 0.23 6.71 -32.43
N ASN A 359 1.25 7.39 -32.95
CA ASN A 359 1.82 8.57 -32.27
C ASN A 359 1.08 9.90 -32.60
N GLN A 360 0.10 9.89 -33.51
CA GLN A 360 -0.67 11.10 -33.84
C GLN A 360 -2.03 11.19 -33.14
N THR A 361 -2.55 10.09 -32.57
CA THR A 361 -3.87 10.12 -31.91
C THR A 361 -3.81 10.47 -30.43
N ALA A 362 -2.63 10.50 -29.82
CA ALA A 362 -2.45 10.89 -28.41
C ALA A 362 -2.30 12.42 -28.19
N GLN A 363 -2.25 13.22 -29.27
CA GLN A 363 -2.01 14.67 -29.15
C GLN A 363 -3.25 15.54 -29.48
N GLU A 364 -4.41 14.93 -29.83
CA GLU A 364 -5.58 15.67 -30.29
C GLU A 364 -6.84 15.50 -29.42
N THR A 365 -6.68 15.32 -28.13
CA THR A 365 -7.79 15.41 -27.16
C THR A 365 -7.40 16.21 -25.92
N ALA A 366 -7.07 17.49 -26.15
CA ALA A 366 -7.21 18.50 -25.09
C ALA A 366 -8.50 19.29 -25.40
N PRO A 367 -9.46 19.38 -24.50
CA PRO A 367 -10.65 20.21 -24.71
C PRO A 367 -10.27 21.68 -24.64
N GLU A 368 -10.43 22.39 -25.75
CA GLU A 368 -10.41 23.86 -25.76
C GLU A 368 -11.52 24.40 -24.87
N THR A 369 -11.13 25.04 -23.80
CA THR A 369 -12.02 25.87 -22.98
C THR A 369 -12.39 27.13 -23.76
N LYS A 370 -13.57 27.18 -24.35
CA LYS A 370 -14.14 28.42 -24.85
C LYS A 370 -14.57 29.29 -23.70
N THR A 371 -13.85 30.37 -23.53
CA THR A 371 -14.27 31.53 -22.72
C THR A 371 -15.34 32.28 -23.53
N GLU A 372 -16.58 32.17 -23.15
CA GLU A 372 -17.63 33.11 -23.57
C GLU A 372 -17.78 34.17 -22.48
N THR A 373 -17.37 35.37 -22.83
CA THR A 373 -17.66 36.62 -22.15
C THR A 373 -19.01 37.14 -22.70
N GLU A 374 -20.05 37.15 -21.91
CA GLU A 374 -21.15 38.08 -22.15
C GLU A 374 -21.59 38.68 -20.82
N GLY A 375 -21.46 39.98 -20.81
CA GLY A 375 -21.93 40.86 -19.77
C GLY A 375 -23.45 41.14 -19.97
N THR A 376 -23.98 41.64 -18.93
CA THR A 376 -24.97 42.71 -18.91
C THR A 376 -26.11 42.48 -17.93
N THR A 377 -26.15 43.44 -16.99
CA THR A 377 -27.26 44.24 -16.43
C THR A 377 -28.15 43.61 -15.34
N LEU A 378 -27.97 44.22 -14.17
CA LEU A 378 -28.92 44.75 -13.19
C LEU A 378 -30.43 44.49 -13.45
N GLU A 379 -31.14 43.95 -12.46
CA GLU A 379 -32.27 44.67 -11.89
C GLU A 379 -32.73 44.06 -10.54
N SER A 380 -33.03 44.97 -9.67
CA SER A 380 -33.55 44.90 -8.31
C SER A 380 -34.97 44.36 -8.21
N SER A 381 -35.29 43.69 -7.10
CA SER A 381 -36.55 43.91 -6.31
C SER A 381 -36.60 42.82 -5.21
N VAL A 382 -36.41 43.14 -3.97
CA VAL A 382 -37.39 43.56 -2.93
C VAL A 382 -38.50 42.55 -2.66
N ALA A 383 -38.52 42.15 -1.41
CA ALA A 383 -39.61 41.83 -0.47
C ALA A 383 -40.06 40.38 -0.27
N ALA A 384 -39.91 40.04 0.98
CA ALA A 384 -40.88 39.54 1.94
C ALA A 384 -41.44 38.12 1.78
N GLN A 385 -41.08 37.24 2.61
CA GLN A 385 -41.78 36.77 3.85
C GLN A 385 -40.92 35.71 4.54
#